data_b2764e51fca7c4e8f37173819b2c363c
#
_entry.id   b2764e51fca7c4e8f37173819b2c363c
#
_cell.length_a   1.000
_cell.length_b   1.000
_cell.length_c   1.000
_cell.angle_alpha   90.00
_cell.angle_beta   90.00
_cell.angle_gamma   90.00
#
_symmetry.space_group_name_H-M   'P 1'
#
loop_
_entity.id
_entity.type
_entity.pdbx_description
1 polymer ?
#
loop_
_entity_poly.entity_id
_entity_poly.type
_entity_poly.pdbx_seq_one_letter_code
_entity_poly.pdbx_strand_id
1 'polypeptide(L)'
;IGFLNRENGFYGISQSNFEKIPGSPIGYWASDNALDSFSRGVIINDISTPRQGMATSDVNRFIKLWHEVSLNKIGFNKSNRLEAKASNCKWFPHNKGGGIRKWFGNNIFIVNWENDGEEVLGFAKQLYGSPTRTIKNIDYYFQPSITWGMIGSGLLSIRISSKGFLFDVGGPSAFKKEIDLSIIAGFLNSKVAFHFIKLINPTLNYNAGDIGRLPFIKNEILDKA
;
A
#
# COMPACT_ATOMS: atom_id res chain seq x y z
N ILE A 1 28.79 -4.27 36.69
CA ILE A 1 27.59 -3.37 36.58
C ILE A 1 27.71 -2.48 35.33
N GLY A 2 28.92 -2.07 34.89
CA GLY A 2 29.11 -1.22 33.70
C GLY A 2 28.83 -1.86 32.34
N PHE A 3 28.54 -3.16 32.28
CA PHE A 3 28.23 -3.86 31.03
C PHE A 3 26.73 -3.81 30.66
N LEU A 4 25.86 -3.40 31.57
CA LEU A 4 24.41 -3.43 31.42
C LEU A 4 23.83 -2.03 31.19
N ASN A 5 24.25 -1.36 30.11
CA ASN A 5 23.71 -0.06 29.74
C ASN A 5 23.46 0.01 28.22
N ARG A 6 22.70 1.03 27.77
CA ARG A 6 22.37 1.22 26.36
C ARG A 6 23.57 1.45 25.45
N GLU A 7 24.64 2.04 25.95
CA GLU A 7 25.88 2.27 25.21
C GLU A 7 26.56 0.95 24.83
N ASN A 8 26.38 -0.08 25.65
CA ASN A 8 26.90 -1.43 25.41
C ASN A 8 25.84 -2.33 24.72
N GLY A 9 24.76 -1.77 24.18
CA GLY A 9 23.70 -2.54 23.49
C GLY A 9 22.76 -3.29 24.44
N PHE A 10 22.80 -3.01 25.75
CA PHE A 10 21.88 -3.60 26.71
C PHE A 10 20.61 -2.72 26.87
N TYR A 11 19.47 -3.34 26.75
CA TYR A 11 18.16 -2.72 26.93
C TYR A 11 17.38 -3.48 28.01
N GLY A 12 17.24 -2.86 29.19
CA GLY A 12 16.42 -3.39 30.29
C GLY A 12 14.93 -3.15 30.00
N ILE A 13 14.34 -3.98 29.15
CA ILE A 13 12.92 -3.86 28.76
C ILE A 13 12.14 -5.10 29.22
N SER A 14 10.89 -4.90 29.67
CA SER A 14 9.99 -6.00 30.01
C SER A 14 9.47 -6.67 28.74
N GLN A 15 9.37 -8.00 28.75
CA GLN A 15 8.77 -8.79 27.69
C GLN A 15 7.33 -8.32 27.38
N SER A 16 6.55 -7.90 28.38
CA SER A 16 5.20 -7.38 28.22
C SER A 16 5.11 -6.14 27.30
N ASN A 17 6.21 -5.40 27.12
CA ASN A 17 6.24 -4.27 26.20
C ASN A 17 6.16 -4.68 24.73
N PHE A 18 6.60 -5.89 24.37
CA PHE A 18 6.51 -6.38 23.00
C PHE A 18 5.06 -6.64 22.58
N GLU A 19 4.18 -7.00 23.53
CA GLU A 19 2.75 -7.22 23.28
C GLU A 19 1.99 -5.95 22.88
N LYS A 20 2.55 -4.76 23.19
CA LYS A 20 1.96 -3.47 22.81
C LYS A 20 2.04 -3.20 21.30
N ILE A 21 2.99 -3.84 20.59
CA ILE A 21 3.14 -3.69 19.14
C ILE A 21 2.42 -4.84 18.45
N PRO A 22 1.53 -4.59 17.46
CA PRO A 22 0.81 -5.63 16.74
C PRO A 22 1.74 -6.66 16.11
N GLY A 23 1.57 -7.94 16.48
CA GLY A 23 2.43 -9.04 16.06
C GLY A 23 3.61 -9.29 17.01
N SER A 24 3.68 -8.58 18.13
CA SER A 24 4.68 -8.76 19.21
C SER A 24 6.13 -8.90 18.73
N PRO A 25 6.62 -8.03 17.82
CA PRO A 25 8.00 -8.09 17.39
C PRO A 25 8.92 -7.77 18.56
N ILE A 26 10.13 -8.35 18.57
CA ILE A 26 11.16 -8.06 19.59
C ILE A 26 11.77 -6.68 19.31
N GLY A 27 11.04 -5.63 19.69
CA GLY A 27 11.42 -4.22 19.49
C GLY A 27 12.09 -3.60 20.71
N TYR A 28 13.17 -4.21 21.22
CA TYR A 28 13.86 -3.79 22.47
C TYR A 28 14.42 -2.35 22.41
N TRP A 29 14.55 -1.78 21.22
CA TRP A 29 14.98 -0.39 21.01
C TRP A 29 13.83 0.63 20.96
N ALA A 30 12.58 0.17 21.01
CA ALA A 30 11.43 1.06 20.98
C ALA A 30 11.40 1.95 22.22
N SER A 31 11.18 3.26 22.04
CA SER A 31 10.98 4.18 23.16
C SER A 31 9.59 3.98 23.78
N ASP A 32 9.44 4.38 25.05
CA ASP A 32 8.14 4.33 25.74
C ASP A 32 7.07 5.13 25.00
N ASN A 33 7.43 6.29 24.42
CA ASN A 33 6.50 7.08 23.62
C ASN A 33 6.05 6.35 22.33
N ALA A 34 6.94 5.56 21.70
CA ALA A 34 6.55 4.77 20.55
C ALA A 34 5.60 3.63 20.94
N LEU A 35 5.89 2.94 22.05
CA LEU A 35 5.02 1.89 22.60
C LEU A 35 3.64 2.44 23.00
N ASP A 36 3.63 3.61 23.64
CA ASP A 36 2.40 4.31 24.05
C ASP A 36 1.56 4.70 22.82
N SER A 37 2.21 5.11 21.74
CA SER A 37 1.51 5.42 20.47
C SER A 37 0.75 4.22 19.91
N PHE A 38 1.27 3.00 20.01
CA PHE A 38 0.54 1.79 19.61
C PHE A 38 -0.63 1.48 20.53
N SER A 39 -0.56 1.82 21.81
CA SER A 39 -1.63 1.59 22.77
C SER A 39 -2.77 2.61 22.65
N ARG A 40 -2.45 3.86 22.29
CA ARG A 40 -3.41 5.00 22.23
C ARG A 40 -3.94 5.26 20.82
N GLY A 41 -3.18 4.90 19.80
CA GLY A 41 -3.55 5.15 18.40
C GLY A 41 -4.60 4.17 17.89
N VAL A 42 -5.40 4.62 16.93
CA VAL A 42 -6.18 3.73 16.08
C VAL A 42 -5.28 3.14 15.00
N ILE A 43 -5.47 1.90 14.62
CA ILE A 43 -4.65 1.33 13.53
C ILE A 43 -5.16 1.81 12.17
N ILE A 44 -4.25 1.90 11.20
CA ILE A 44 -4.59 2.35 9.84
C ILE A 44 -5.71 1.49 9.22
N ASN A 45 -5.80 0.19 9.50
CA ASN A 45 -6.89 -0.67 9.03
C ASN A 45 -8.29 -0.24 9.49
N ASP A 46 -8.40 0.48 10.59
CA ASP A 46 -9.69 0.94 11.10
C ASP A 46 -10.18 2.17 10.33
N ILE A 47 -9.28 3.00 9.84
CA ILE A 47 -9.56 4.29 9.19
C ILE A 47 -9.35 4.31 7.67
N SER A 48 -8.68 3.30 7.12
CA SER A 48 -8.52 3.06 5.68
C SER A 48 -8.47 1.57 5.37
N THR A 49 -8.37 1.23 4.09
CA THR A 49 -8.39 -0.17 3.65
C THR A 49 -7.16 -0.49 2.79
N PRO A 50 -5.99 -0.79 3.40
CA PRO A 50 -4.80 -1.24 2.67
C PRO A 50 -5.03 -2.60 1.99
N ARG A 51 -4.69 -2.70 0.71
CA ARG A 51 -4.86 -3.92 -0.09
C ARG A 51 -3.66 -4.17 -0.99
N GLN A 52 -3.37 -5.43 -1.21
CA GLN A 52 -2.48 -5.91 -2.24
C GLN A 52 -3.28 -6.11 -3.53
N GLY A 53 -2.76 -5.66 -4.67
CA GLY A 53 -3.41 -5.80 -5.95
C GLY A 53 -3.10 -7.11 -6.68
N MET A 54 -3.14 -7.04 -8.03
CA MET A 54 -2.91 -8.19 -8.88
C MET A 54 -1.42 -8.54 -9.03
N ALA A 55 -1.15 -9.81 -9.31
CA ALA A 55 0.07 -10.24 -9.98
C ALA A 55 -0.32 -10.84 -11.33
N THR A 56 0.09 -10.21 -12.42
CA THR A 56 -0.33 -10.62 -13.78
C THR A 56 0.31 -11.92 -14.24
N SER A 57 1.37 -12.36 -13.57
CA SER A 57 2.17 -13.55 -13.85
C SER A 57 2.91 -13.53 -15.21
N ASP A 58 2.63 -12.55 -16.07
CA ASP A 58 3.36 -12.24 -17.30
C ASP A 58 3.34 -10.72 -17.53
N VAL A 59 4.41 -10.05 -17.06
CA VAL A 59 4.54 -8.60 -17.14
C VAL A 59 4.62 -8.13 -18.60
N ASN A 60 5.37 -8.85 -19.44
CA ASN A 60 5.57 -8.43 -20.83
C ASN A 60 4.29 -8.49 -21.65
N ARG A 61 3.40 -9.43 -21.35
CA ARG A 61 2.11 -9.58 -22.00
C ARG A 61 1.08 -8.57 -21.51
N PHE A 62 0.98 -8.38 -20.20
CA PHE A 62 -0.14 -7.68 -19.59
C PHE A 62 0.15 -6.24 -19.16
N ILE A 63 1.41 -5.82 -19.08
CA ILE A 63 1.79 -4.47 -18.65
C ILE A 63 2.61 -3.79 -19.75
N LYS A 64 2.29 -2.54 -20.03
CA LYS A 64 3.00 -1.67 -20.98
C LYS A 64 3.28 -0.32 -20.36
N LEU A 65 4.19 0.44 -20.96
CA LEU A 65 4.30 1.86 -20.73
C LEU A 65 3.20 2.56 -21.55
N TRP A 66 2.64 3.64 -21.00
CA TRP A 66 1.50 4.32 -21.64
C TRP A 66 1.81 4.78 -23.08
N HIS A 67 3.06 5.12 -23.40
CA HIS A 67 3.48 5.55 -24.72
C HIS A 67 3.77 4.43 -25.72
N GLU A 68 3.72 3.15 -25.30
CA GLU A 68 3.86 1.99 -26.18
C GLU A 68 2.56 1.63 -26.90
N VAL A 69 1.45 2.27 -26.55
CA VAL A 69 0.14 2.02 -27.15
C VAL A 69 -0.54 3.28 -27.59
N SER A 70 -1.50 3.16 -28.52
CA SER A 70 -2.31 4.30 -28.98
C SER A 70 -3.19 4.83 -27.84
N LEU A 71 -3.22 6.14 -27.64
CA LEU A 71 -3.98 6.81 -26.57
C LEU A 71 -5.47 6.48 -26.59
N ASN A 72 -6.06 6.29 -27.77
CA ASN A 72 -7.48 5.94 -27.93
C ASN A 72 -7.82 4.53 -27.41
N LYS A 73 -6.81 3.69 -27.11
CA LYS A 73 -6.98 2.38 -26.48
C LYS A 73 -6.79 2.40 -24.96
N ILE A 74 -6.52 3.58 -24.38
CA ILE A 74 -6.32 3.73 -22.94
C ILE A 74 -7.57 4.35 -22.31
N GLY A 75 -8.17 3.63 -21.36
CA GLY A 75 -9.33 4.08 -20.59
C GLY A 75 -8.93 4.90 -19.37
N PHE A 76 -8.71 6.20 -19.53
CA PHE A 76 -8.45 7.11 -18.42
C PHE A 76 -9.70 7.45 -17.61
N ASN A 77 -9.54 7.77 -16.33
CA ASN A 77 -10.56 8.35 -15.43
C ASN A 77 -11.84 7.52 -15.27
N LYS A 78 -11.80 6.22 -15.50
CA LYS A 78 -12.95 5.35 -15.24
C LYS A 78 -13.19 5.25 -13.74
N SER A 79 -14.45 5.27 -13.33
CA SER A 79 -14.80 5.28 -11.90
C SER A 79 -15.03 3.88 -11.31
N ASN A 80 -15.26 2.89 -12.18
CA ASN A 80 -15.55 1.51 -11.80
C ASN A 80 -15.35 0.55 -12.97
N ARG A 81 -15.47 -0.74 -12.69
CA ARG A 81 -15.30 -1.84 -13.66
C ARG A 81 -16.35 -1.83 -14.79
N LEU A 82 -17.59 -1.44 -14.49
CA LEU A 82 -18.65 -1.37 -15.50
C LEU A 82 -18.38 -0.28 -16.52
N GLU A 83 -17.97 0.90 -16.04
CA GLU A 83 -17.60 2.03 -16.90
C GLU A 83 -16.35 1.70 -17.73
N ALA A 84 -15.38 1.01 -17.13
CA ALA A 84 -14.19 0.54 -17.84
C ALA A 84 -14.55 -0.43 -18.96
N LYS A 85 -15.39 -1.44 -18.68
CA LYS A 85 -15.86 -2.42 -19.66
C LYS A 85 -16.62 -1.76 -20.80
N ALA A 86 -17.55 -0.85 -20.49
CA ALA A 86 -18.36 -0.13 -21.50
C ALA A 86 -17.52 0.79 -22.39
N SER A 87 -16.30 1.15 -21.99
CA SER A 87 -15.42 2.01 -22.80
C SER A 87 -14.77 1.33 -23.99
N ASN A 88 -14.81 0.00 -24.05
CA ASN A 88 -14.11 -0.81 -25.05
C ASN A 88 -12.60 -0.52 -25.16
N CYS A 89 -12.02 0.07 -24.12
CA CYS A 89 -10.57 0.27 -24.01
C CYS A 89 -9.90 -1.01 -23.55
N LYS A 90 -8.68 -1.25 -24.05
CA LYS A 90 -7.89 -2.41 -23.68
C LYS A 90 -7.02 -2.15 -22.46
N TRP A 91 -6.46 -0.96 -22.37
CA TRP A 91 -5.42 -0.59 -21.42
C TRP A 91 -5.94 0.41 -20.39
N PHE A 92 -5.51 0.27 -19.15
CA PHE A 92 -5.92 1.16 -18.07
C PHE A 92 -4.73 1.51 -17.18
N PRO A 93 -4.68 2.73 -16.60
CA PRO A 93 -3.62 3.15 -15.70
C PRO A 93 -3.39 2.17 -14.56
N HIS A 94 -2.12 1.97 -14.19
CA HIS A 94 -1.74 0.90 -13.28
C HIS A 94 -0.67 1.33 -12.27
N ASN A 95 -0.96 1.20 -11.00
CA ASN A 95 -0.04 1.42 -9.90
C ASN A 95 0.85 0.18 -9.72
N LYS A 96 2.07 0.24 -10.22
CA LYS A 96 3.04 -0.88 -10.18
C LYS A 96 4.17 -0.70 -9.14
N GLY A 97 4.11 0.30 -8.29
CA GLY A 97 5.23 0.67 -7.44
C GLY A 97 6.19 1.64 -8.16
N GLY A 98 7.48 1.37 -8.07
CA GLY A 98 8.51 2.22 -8.69
C GLY A 98 9.41 2.93 -7.68
N GLY A 99 10.32 3.78 -8.17
CA GLY A 99 11.27 4.52 -7.35
C GLY A 99 10.62 5.48 -6.34
N ILE A 100 11.46 6.03 -5.45
CA ILE A 100 11.01 6.93 -4.39
C ILE A 100 10.40 8.20 -5.00
N ARG A 101 9.08 8.36 -4.84
CA ARG A 101 8.33 9.58 -5.14
C ARG A 101 7.22 9.75 -4.11
N LYS A 102 7.17 10.93 -3.49
CA LYS A 102 6.12 11.31 -2.55
C LYS A 102 5.06 12.14 -3.26
N TRP A 103 3.84 12.06 -2.79
CA TRP A 103 2.68 12.85 -3.18
C TRP A 103 2.11 12.52 -4.54
N PHE A 104 2.90 12.53 -5.62
CA PHE A 104 2.44 12.26 -6.99
C PHE A 104 3.55 11.66 -7.84
N GLY A 105 3.20 10.83 -8.85
CA GLY A 105 4.11 10.32 -9.89
C GLY A 105 4.16 8.81 -10.00
N ASN A 106 5.09 8.30 -10.81
CA ASN A 106 5.22 6.89 -11.23
C ASN A 106 4.00 6.36 -12.00
N ASN A 107 3.23 7.24 -12.66
CA ASN A 107 2.02 6.92 -13.42
C ASN A 107 2.36 6.56 -14.88
N ILE A 108 3.34 5.69 -15.08
CA ILE A 108 3.86 5.36 -16.41
C ILE A 108 3.35 4.01 -16.94
N PHE A 109 2.80 3.19 -16.06
CA PHE A 109 2.34 1.85 -16.45
C PHE A 109 0.85 1.83 -16.74
N ILE A 110 0.49 0.97 -17.69
CA ILE A 110 -0.88 0.58 -18.01
C ILE A 110 -0.97 -0.95 -18.01
N VAL A 111 -2.13 -1.48 -17.69
CA VAL A 111 -2.40 -2.92 -17.66
C VAL A 111 -3.52 -3.28 -18.62
N ASN A 112 -3.43 -4.43 -19.26
CA ASN A 112 -4.52 -4.99 -20.04
C ASN A 112 -5.65 -5.45 -19.10
N TRP A 113 -6.77 -4.73 -19.15
CA TRP A 113 -8.00 -5.02 -18.44
C TRP A 113 -9.21 -5.00 -19.38
N GLU A 114 -8.99 -5.36 -20.64
CA GLU A 114 -10.04 -5.47 -21.68
C GLU A 114 -11.13 -6.43 -21.22
N ASN A 115 -12.39 -6.10 -21.52
CA ASN A 115 -13.56 -6.91 -21.15
C ASN A 115 -13.60 -7.30 -19.66
N ASP A 116 -13.26 -6.35 -18.78
CA ASP A 116 -13.20 -6.58 -17.34
C ASP A 116 -12.13 -7.61 -16.92
N GLY A 117 -11.00 -7.60 -17.60
CA GLY A 117 -9.85 -8.44 -17.31
C GLY A 117 -9.93 -9.87 -17.82
N GLU A 118 -10.79 -10.15 -18.79
CA GLU A 118 -11.04 -11.49 -19.32
C GLU A 118 -9.75 -12.26 -19.61
N GLU A 119 -8.81 -11.63 -20.31
CA GLU A 119 -7.55 -12.28 -20.72
C GLU A 119 -6.64 -12.60 -19.52
N VAL A 120 -6.42 -11.63 -18.62
CA VAL A 120 -5.54 -11.82 -17.46
C VAL A 120 -6.14 -12.77 -16.43
N LEU A 121 -7.45 -12.73 -16.23
CA LEU A 121 -8.18 -13.68 -15.37
C LEU A 121 -8.15 -15.10 -15.94
N GLY A 122 -8.36 -15.25 -17.25
CA GLY A 122 -8.26 -16.53 -17.97
C GLY A 122 -6.86 -17.14 -17.86
N PHE A 123 -5.82 -16.32 -18.08
CA PHE A 123 -4.42 -16.74 -17.94
C PHE A 123 -4.09 -17.19 -16.51
N ALA A 124 -4.50 -16.42 -15.49
CA ALA A 124 -4.29 -16.80 -14.10
C ALA A 124 -5.04 -18.10 -13.74
N LYS A 125 -6.26 -18.30 -14.26
CA LYS A 125 -7.02 -19.55 -14.08
C LYS A 125 -6.31 -20.73 -14.72
N GLN A 126 -5.75 -20.56 -15.92
CA GLN A 126 -4.99 -21.61 -16.62
C GLN A 126 -3.75 -22.03 -15.84
N LEU A 127 -3.00 -21.05 -15.28
CA LEU A 127 -1.74 -21.34 -14.55
C LEU A 127 -1.97 -21.92 -13.16
N TYR A 128 -3.01 -21.47 -12.46
CA TYR A 128 -3.15 -21.71 -11.02
C TYR A 128 -4.47 -22.39 -10.62
N GLY A 129 -5.33 -22.72 -11.56
CA GLY A 129 -6.65 -23.31 -11.31
C GLY A 129 -7.70 -22.31 -10.84
N SER A 130 -7.28 -21.14 -10.32
CA SER A 130 -8.17 -20.05 -9.90
C SER A 130 -7.56 -18.69 -10.18
N PRO A 131 -8.30 -17.73 -10.74
CA PRO A 131 -7.82 -16.38 -10.98
C PRO A 131 -7.54 -15.63 -9.68
N THR A 132 -8.30 -15.90 -8.61
CA THR A 132 -8.19 -15.20 -7.32
C THR A 132 -6.89 -15.49 -6.58
N ARG A 133 -6.11 -16.48 -7.02
CA ARG A 133 -4.79 -16.77 -6.45
C ARG A 133 -3.82 -15.61 -6.67
N THR A 134 -3.88 -14.96 -7.82
CA THR A 134 -2.98 -13.86 -8.19
C THR A 134 -3.68 -12.55 -8.48
N ILE A 135 -4.92 -12.55 -8.96
CA ILE A 135 -5.70 -11.34 -9.22
C ILE A 135 -6.62 -11.09 -8.02
N LYS A 136 -6.22 -10.14 -7.18
CA LYS A 136 -6.85 -9.90 -5.88
C LYS A 136 -7.52 -8.54 -5.82
N ASN A 137 -8.52 -8.43 -4.91
CA ASN A 137 -9.14 -7.17 -4.54
C ASN A 137 -9.70 -6.36 -5.72
N ILE A 138 -10.29 -7.05 -6.70
CA ILE A 138 -10.82 -6.45 -7.93
C ILE A 138 -11.93 -5.41 -7.68
N ASP A 139 -12.63 -5.50 -6.54
CA ASP A 139 -13.70 -4.57 -6.17
C ASP A 139 -13.17 -3.16 -5.82
N TYR A 140 -11.86 -3.05 -5.60
CA TYR A 140 -11.18 -1.77 -5.33
C TYR A 140 -10.58 -1.13 -6.58
N TYR A 141 -10.61 -1.81 -7.74
CA TYR A 141 -10.06 -1.25 -8.97
C TYR A 141 -10.84 -0.02 -9.40
N PHE A 142 -10.12 0.94 -9.98
CA PHE A 142 -10.60 2.24 -10.44
C PHE A 142 -10.98 3.25 -9.35
N GLN A 143 -10.97 2.87 -8.08
CA GLN A 143 -11.27 3.80 -6.99
C GLN A 143 -10.07 4.71 -6.68
N PRO A 144 -10.32 5.95 -6.20
CA PRO A 144 -9.27 6.79 -5.67
C PRO A 144 -8.54 6.11 -4.51
N SER A 145 -7.21 6.23 -4.46
CA SER A 145 -6.39 5.55 -3.46
C SER A 145 -5.12 6.32 -3.13
N ILE A 146 -4.43 5.89 -2.10
CA ILE A 146 -3.00 6.15 -1.92
C ILE A 146 -2.24 4.89 -2.24
N THR A 147 -1.05 5.01 -2.84
CA THR A 147 -0.23 3.87 -3.27
C THR A 147 1.23 4.07 -2.91
N TRP A 148 1.96 2.97 -2.78
CA TRP A 148 3.40 2.99 -2.47
C TRP A 148 4.14 1.86 -3.18
N GLY A 149 5.46 1.91 -3.19
CA GLY A 149 6.29 0.79 -3.62
C GLY A 149 6.39 -0.26 -2.50
N MET A 150 6.06 -1.52 -2.80
CA MET A 150 6.18 -2.60 -1.83
C MET A 150 7.62 -2.81 -1.36
N ILE A 151 8.59 -2.62 -2.24
CA ILE A 151 10.02 -2.79 -1.93
C ILE A 151 10.70 -1.42 -1.92
N GLY A 152 11.45 -1.13 -0.87
CA GLY A 152 12.21 0.11 -0.75
C GLY A 152 13.26 0.07 0.34
N SER A 153 14.43 0.65 0.08
CA SER A 153 15.55 0.77 1.04
C SER A 153 15.51 2.06 1.87
N GLY A 154 14.59 2.97 1.55
CA GLY A 154 14.48 4.28 2.18
C GLY A 154 13.13 4.53 2.84
N LEU A 155 12.83 5.81 3.08
CA LEU A 155 11.57 6.26 3.63
C LEU A 155 10.37 5.76 2.81
N LEU A 156 9.25 5.56 3.46
CA LEU A 156 7.97 5.37 2.77
C LEU A 156 7.75 6.51 1.78
N SER A 157 7.25 6.16 0.61
CA SER A 157 6.96 7.11 -0.46
C SER A 157 5.53 6.91 -0.96
N ILE A 158 4.62 7.56 -0.27
CA ILE A 158 3.18 7.48 -0.54
C ILE A 158 2.80 8.51 -1.59
N ARG A 159 2.01 8.07 -2.57
CA ARG A 159 1.45 8.89 -3.65
C ARG A 159 -0.06 8.82 -3.60
N ILE A 160 -0.70 9.93 -3.92
CA ILE A 160 -2.14 10.01 -4.13
C ILE A 160 -2.42 9.57 -5.57
N SER A 161 -3.32 8.64 -5.74
CA SER A 161 -3.78 8.12 -7.02
C SER A 161 -5.25 8.48 -7.20
N SER A 162 -5.57 9.19 -8.29
CA SER A 162 -6.95 9.52 -8.64
C SER A 162 -7.73 8.25 -9.02
N LYS A 163 -9.02 8.41 -9.31
CA LYS A 163 -9.83 7.33 -9.91
C LYS A 163 -9.23 6.89 -11.26
N GLY A 164 -9.53 5.67 -11.67
CA GLY A 164 -9.15 5.14 -12.97
C GLY A 164 -7.90 4.26 -12.96
N PHE A 165 -7.31 4.01 -11.79
CA PHE A 165 -6.15 3.15 -11.66
C PHE A 165 -6.51 1.75 -11.15
N LEU A 166 -5.86 0.76 -11.73
CA LEU A 166 -5.70 -0.57 -11.12
C LEU A 166 -4.39 -0.57 -10.33
N PHE A 167 -4.15 -1.62 -9.55
CA PHE A 167 -2.94 -1.72 -8.73
C PHE A 167 -2.44 -3.16 -8.63
N ASP A 168 -1.13 -3.33 -8.42
CA ASP A 168 -0.52 -4.65 -8.34
C ASP A 168 0.12 -4.95 -6.97
N VAL A 169 0.75 -6.10 -6.89
CA VAL A 169 1.47 -6.54 -5.70
C VAL A 169 2.66 -5.64 -5.38
N GLY A 170 3.34 -5.12 -6.40
CA GLY A 170 4.48 -4.21 -6.24
C GLY A 170 4.08 -2.77 -5.92
N GLY A 171 2.83 -2.41 -6.19
CA GLY A 171 2.21 -1.12 -5.89
C GLY A 171 0.94 -1.24 -5.06
N PRO A 172 1.03 -1.76 -3.81
CA PRO A 172 -0.12 -1.85 -2.93
C PRO A 172 -0.81 -0.51 -2.79
N SER A 173 -2.10 -0.53 -2.51
CA SER A 173 -2.90 0.68 -2.39
C SER A 173 -3.80 0.65 -1.16
N ALA A 174 -4.12 1.83 -0.61
CA ALA A 174 -5.10 1.95 0.46
C ALA A 174 -6.24 2.87 0.06
N PHE A 175 -7.44 2.50 0.45
CA PHE A 175 -8.69 3.13 0.05
C PHE A 175 -9.35 3.82 1.23
N LYS A 176 -10.11 4.87 0.95
CA LYS A 176 -10.82 5.64 1.98
C LYS A 176 -11.83 4.75 2.71
N LYS A 177 -11.86 4.89 4.03
CA LYS A 177 -12.89 4.32 4.91
C LYS A 177 -13.51 5.44 5.76
N GLU A 178 -12.77 5.99 6.70
CA GLU A 178 -13.24 7.06 7.58
C GLU A 178 -12.55 8.39 7.30
N ILE A 179 -11.22 8.38 7.26
CA ILE A 179 -10.39 9.58 7.16
C ILE A 179 -10.01 9.85 5.70
N ASP A 180 -9.84 11.12 5.35
CA ASP A 180 -9.39 11.50 4.01
C ASP A 180 -8.01 10.94 3.69
N LEU A 181 -7.85 10.49 2.44
CA LEU A 181 -6.61 9.88 1.98
C LEU A 181 -5.41 10.82 2.01
N SER A 182 -5.62 12.14 1.90
CA SER A 182 -4.55 13.13 1.97
C SER A 182 -3.93 13.20 3.37
N ILE A 183 -4.76 13.09 4.41
CA ILE A 183 -4.31 13.06 5.80
C ILE A 183 -3.49 11.79 6.07
N ILE A 184 -3.99 10.65 5.63
CA ILE A 184 -3.28 9.36 5.76
C ILE A 184 -1.96 9.40 4.97
N ALA A 185 -1.95 9.97 3.76
CA ALA A 185 -0.74 10.14 2.97
C ALA A 185 0.28 11.06 3.66
N GLY A 186 -0.18 12.13 4.32
CA GLY A 186 0.65 13.01 5.12
C GLY A 186 1.34 12.27 6.25
N PHE A 187 0.58 11.52 7.03
CA PHE A 187 1.11 10.69 8.12
C PHE A 187 2.11 9.66 7.59
N LEU A 188 1.73 8.84 6.62
CA LEU A 188 2.57 7.78 6.09
C LEU A 188 3.86 8.28 5.41
N ASN A 189 3.87 9.51 4.89
CA ASN A 189 5.08 10.15 4.35
C ASN A 189 5.99 10.74 5.43
N SER A 190 5.60 10.71 6.70
CA SER A 190 6.36 11.26 7.82
C SER A 190 7.49 10.33 8.28
N LYS A 191 8.48 10.90 8.97
CA LYS A 191 9.53 10.14 9.67
C LYS A 191 8.95 9.28 10.80
N VAL A 192 7.85 9.71 11.41
CA VAL A 192 7.17 8.98 12.49
C VAL A 192 6.59 7.67 11.99
N ALA A 193 5.83 7.70 10.90
CA ALA A 193 5.31 6.48 10.29
C ALA A 193 6.44 5.53 9.83
N PHE A 194 7.53 6.09 9.32
CA PHE A 194 8.71 5.29 8.97
C PHE A 194 9.36 4.64 10.19
N HIS A 195 9.43 5.33 11.31
CA HIS A 195 9.92 4.75 12.57
C HIS A 195 9.02 3.60 13.02
N PHE A 196 7.70 3.77 13.00
CA PHE A 196 6.75 2.73 13.39
C PHE A 196 6.80 1.51 12.48
N ILE A 197 6.90 1.70 11.15
CA ILE A 197 6.98 0.55 10.23
C ILE A 197 8.24 -0.28 10.47
N LYS A 198 9.36 0.34 10.85
CA LYS A 198 10.60 -0.36 11.18
C LYS A 198 10.52 -1.14 12.49
N LEU A 199 9.64 -0.76 13.41
CA LEU A 199 9.35 -1.56 14.60
C LEU A 199 8.52 -2.81 14.26
N ILE A 200 7.54 -2.69 13.34
CA ILE A 200 6.69 -3.81 12.92
C ILE A 200 7.44 -4.75 11.97
N ASN A 201 8.13 -4.17 10.98
CA ASN A 201 8.82 -4.92 9.93
C ASN A 201 10.15 -4.23 9.58
N PRO A 202 11.28 -4.76 10.08
CA PRO A 202 12.61 -4.20 9.83
C PRO A 202 13.13 -4.50 8.41
N THR A 203 12.40 -5.27 7.60
CA THR A 203 12.82 -5.64 6.25
C THR A 203 12.65 -4.49 5.26
N LEU A 204 12.95 -4.75 3.99
CA LEU A 204 12.78 -3.80 2.88
C LEU A 204 11.35 -3.85 2.28
N ASN A 205 10.48 -4.70 2.79
CA ASN A 205 9.13 -4.88 2.26
C ASN A 205 8.11 -4.08 3.07
N TYR A 206 7.32 -3.27 2.40
CA TYR A 206 6.21 -2.50 2.97
C TYR A 206 4.88 -3.10 2.53
N ASN A 207 4.50 -4.21 3.15
CA ASN A 207 3.27 -4.92 2.82
C ASN A 207 2.03 -4.13 3.26
N ALA A 208 0.91 -4.34 2.58
CA ALA A 208 -0.37 -3.72 2.96
C ALA A 208 -0.78 -4.06 4.40
N GLY A 209 -0.51 -5.28 4.86
CA GLY A 209 -0.77 -5.70 6.23
C GLY A 209 0.08 -4.97 7.26
N ASP A 210 1.34 -4.68 6.95
CA ASP A 210 2.24 -3.94 7.85
C ASP A 210 1.82 -2.47 7.96
N ILE A 211 1.52 -1.83 6.82
CA ILE A 211 0.97 -0.46 6.79
C ILE A 211 -0.34 -0.39 7.58
N GLY A 212 -1.21 -1.39 7.43
CA GLY A 212 -2.50 -1.45 8.14
C GLY A 212 -2.39 -1.51 9.67
N ARG A 213 -1.27 -1.96 10.20
CA ARG A 213 -1.02 -2.07 11.66
C ARG A 213 -0.38 -0.83 12.28
N LEU A 214 -0.02 0.18 11.48
CA LEU A 214 0.58 1.41 12.00
C LEU A 214 -0.41 2.17 12.89
N PRO A 215 0.04 2.74 14.02
CA PRO A 215 -0.78 3.54 14.90
C PRO A 215 -0.93 4.95 14.32
N PHE A 216 -2.15 5.44 14.28
CA PHE A 216 -2.51 6.80 13.91
C PHE A 216 -3.14 7.51 15.11
N ILE A 217 -2.56 8.60 15.55
CA ILE A 217 -3.09 9.38 16.68
C ILE A 217 -4.09 10.40 16.13
N LYS A 218 -5.38 10.19 16.41
CA LYS A 218 -6.42 11.18 16.16
C LYS A 218 -6.29 12.32 17.19
N ASN A 219 -6.49 13.54 16.76
CA ASN A 219 -6.65 14.70 17.63
C ASN A 219 -7.85 15.52 17.18
N GLU A 220 -8.35 16.40 18.06
CA GLU A 220 -9.56 17.19 17.82
C GLU A 220 -9.49 18.10 16.57
N ILE A 221 -8.29 18.38 16.05
CA ILE A 221 -8.11 19.19 14.84
C ILE A 221 -8.49 18.37 13.60
N LEU A 222 -8.26 17.05 13.61
CA LEU A 222 -8.56 16.15 12.49
C LEU A 222 -10.05 15.80 12.40
N ASP A 223 -10.80 15.94 13.51
CA ASP A 223 -12.24 15.69 13.53
C ASP A 223 -13.05 16.85 12.87
N LYS A 224 -12.39 17.97 12.56
CA LYS A 224 -12.97 19.17 11.92
C LYS A 224 -12.58 19.35 10.46
N ALA A 225 -11.79 18.48 9.88
CA ALA A 225 -11.31 18.50 8.49
C ALA A 225 -12.04 17.46 7.64
#